data_7896606ed16e249f586729c5d13752d7
#
_entry.id   7896606ed16e249f586729c5d13752d7
#
_cell.length_a   1.000
_cell.length_b   1.000
_cell.length_c   1.000
_cell.angle_alpha   90.00
_cell.angle_beta   90.00
_cell.angle_gamma   90.00
#
_symmetry.space_group_name_H-M   'P 1'
#
loop_
_entity.id
_entity.type
_entity.pdbx_description
1 polymer ?
#
loop_
_entity_poly.entity_id
_entity_poly.type
_entity_poly.pdbx_seq_one_letter_code
_entity_poly.pdbx_strand_id
1 'polypeptide(L)'
;CGVKTDKLRHVTIDFRKKGRKKYHFQEVELRVDREKGRQILYELEKLLANWLPEAELEAASATRHSWRVRLREVVTHRIALSRVRSRERSRPEENGPRIALVMDDMGNSLERARTLLRLFESNIALSVLPQARYSEEIARVAGALFGGMSAERIRSVIKRDLQGISGLVGVNNHMGSRFTTVKEGMRPVFSVLRRRGLFYMDSLTSPESVGEGLASRMGVETINRDIFLDNEKKVKSIRLQLNKAEHLARKVGYAVITGHPYPQTVEALRLWLA
;
A
#
# COMPACT_ATOMS: atom_id res chain seq x y z
N CYS A 1 -21.97 -13.35 -6.97
CA CYS A 1 -20.90 -14.30 -6.58
C CYS A 1 -20.59 -14.32 -5.08
N GLY A 2 -21.28 -13.53 -4.23
CA GLY A 2 -21.06 -13.51 -2.77
C GLY A 2 -19.63 -13.12 -2.34
N VAL A 3 -18.83 -12.55 -3.24
CA VAL A 3 -17.50 -12.03 -2.92
C VAL A 3 -17.68 -10.74 -2.16
N LYS A 4 -17.23 -10.72 -0.91
CA LYS A 4 -17.22 -9.50 -0.11
C LYS A 4 -16.27 -8.47 -0.75
N THR A 5 -16.64 -7.20 -0.73
CA THR A 5 -15.86 -6.10 -1.33
C THR A 5 -14.45 -5.93 -0.75
N ASP A 6 -14.20 -6.45 0.46
CA ASP A 6 -12.89 -6.51 1.10
C ASP A 6 -11.86 -7.41 0.38
N LYS A 7 -12.32 -8.29 -0.49
CA LYS A 7 -11.48 -9.18 -1.32
C LYS A 7 -11.12 -8.56 -2.68
N LEU A 8 -11.79 -7.49 -3.06
CA LEU A 8 -11.46 -6.71 -4.25
C LEU A 8 -10.28 -5.78 -3.93
N ARG A 9 -9.15 -5.97 -4.60
CA ARG A 9 -7.95 -5.16 -4.38
C ARG A 9 -7.80 -4.03 -5.39
N HIS A 10 -8.23 -4.26 -6.60
CA HIS A 10 -8.07 -3.27 -7.65
C HIS A 10 -9.19 -3.41 -8.66
N VAL A 11 -9.86 -2.31 -8.97
CA VAL A 11 -10.81 -2.22 -10.06
C VAL A 11 -10.46 -0.98 -10.89
N THR A 12 -9.99 -1.19 -12.10
CA THR A 12 -9.84 -0.11 -13.07
C THR A 12 -10.94 -0.21 -14.10
N ILE A 13 -11.47 0.93 -14.52
CA ILE A 13 -12.44 1.04 -15.60
C ILE A 13 -11.82 1.92 -16.67
N ASP A 14 -11.60 1.33 -17.85
CA ASP A 14 -11.09 2.03 -19.02
C ASP A 14 -12.16 2.08 -20.12
N PHE A 15 -12.16 3.16 -20.88
CA PHE A 15 -12.94 3.24 -22.12
C PHE A 15 -12.08 2.75 -23.29
N ARG A 16 -12.53 1.70 -23.95
CA ARG A 16 -11.85 1.13 -25.14
C ARG A 16 -12.71 1.26 -26.38
N LYS A 17 -12.05 1.17 -27.54
CA LYS A 17 -12.69 1.25 -28.84
C LYS A 17 -12.24 0.09 -29.71
N LYS A 18 -13.20 -0.57 -30.39
CA LYS A 18 -12.94 -1.54 -31.46
C LYS A 18 -13.79 -1.14 -32.69
N GLY A 19 -13.13 -0.67 -33.75
CA GLY A 19 -13.82 -0.04 -34.85
C GLY A 19 -14.60 1.21 -34.43
N ARG A 20 -15.89 1.28 -34.73
CA ARG A 20 -16.79 2.37 -34.31
C ARG A 20 -17.42 2.20 -32.93
N LYS A 21 -17.32 1.01 -32.31
CA LYS A 21 -17.95 0.70 -31.05
C LYS A 21 -17.02 1.09 -29.87
N LYS A 22 -17.54 1.84 -28.91
CA LYS A 22 -16.89 2.13 -27.62
C LYS A 22 -17.45 1.16 -26.58
N TYR A 23 -16.62 0.67 -25.67
CA TYR A 23 -17.03 -0.21 -24.60
C TYR A 23 -16.18 0.04 -23.34
N HIS A 24 -16.74 -0.35 -22.19
CA HIS A 24 -16.02 -0.32 -20.92
C HIS A 24 -15.17 -1.58 -20.80
N PHE A 25 -13.92 -1.41 -20.40
CA PHE A 25 -13.04 -2.49 -20.01
C PHE A 25 -12.76 -2.38 -18.52
N GLN A 26 -12.95 -3.47 -17.79
CA GLN A 26 -12.67 -3.50 -16.36
C GLN A 26 -11.55 -4.49 -16.07
N GLU A 27 -10.61 -4.08 -15.23
CA GLU A 27 -9.59 -4.95 -14.69
C GLU A 27 -9.84 -5.12 -13.19
N VAL A 28 -10.04 -6.38 -12.77
CA VAL A 28 -10.39 -6.73 -11.39
C VAL A 28 -9.31 -7.65 -10.84
N GLU A 29 -8.71 -7.27 -9.71
CA GLU A 29 -7.78 -8.12 -8.98
C GLU A 29 -8.43 -8.61 -7.70
N LEU A 30 -8.50 -9.94 -7.55
CA LEU A 30 -9.02 -10.63 -6.37
C LEU A 30 -7.87 -11.28 -5.62
N ARG A 31 -7.72 -10.93 -4.34
CA ARG A 31 -6.74 -11.56 -3.45
C ARG A 31 -7.41 -12.68 -2.66
N VAL A 32 -7.23 -13.90 -3.12
CA VAL A 32 -7.86 -15.09 -2.54
C VAL A 32 -6.91 -16.29 -2.54
N ASP A 33 -7.16 -17.27 -1.67
CA ASP A 33 -6.48 -18.55 -1.75
C ASP A 33 -6.90 -19.33 -3.02
N ARG A 34 -6.16 -20.41 -3.33
CA ARG A 34 -6.34 -21.15 -4.58
C ARG A 34 -7.69 -21.85 -4.67
N GLU A 35 -8.21 -22.34 -3.55
CA GLU A 35 -9.48 -23.08 -3.51
C GLU A 35 -10.65 -22.13 -3.69
N LYS A 36 -10.66 -21.04 -2.94
CA LYS A 36 -11.66 -19.98 -3.02
C LYS A 36 -11.66 -19.28 -4.38
N GLY A 37 -10.46 -19.12 -4.97
CA GLY A 37 -10.33 -18.59 -6.33
C GLY A 37 -11.01 -19.48 -7.38
N ARG A 38 -10.86 -20.80 -7.30
CA ARG A 38 -11.56 -21.76 -8.18
C ARG A 38 -13.07 -21.72 -7.99
N GLN A 39 -13.53 -21.64 -6.74
CA GLN A 39 -14.95 -21.53 -6.45
C GLN A 39 -15.57 -20.25 -7.03
N ILE A 40 -14.89 -19.11 -6.88
CA ILE A 40 -15.35 -17.83 -7.46
C ILE A 40 -15.44 -17.89 -8.98
N LEU A 41 -14.46 -18.49 -9.64
CA LEU A 41 -14.48 -18.64 -11.10
C LEU A 41 -15.63 -19.55 -11.57
N TYR A 42 -15.85 -20.66 -10.89
CA TYR A 42 -16.95 -21.56 -11.18
C TYR A 42 -18.33 -20.86 -11.03
N GLU A 43 -18.53 -20.11 -9.95
CA GLU A 43 -19.75 -19.34 -9.74
C GLU A 43 -19.92 -18.24 -10.79
N LEU A 44 -18.82 -17.58 -11.18
CA LEU A 44 -18.83 -16.56 -12.23
C LEU A 44 -19.23 -17.18 -13.59
N GLU A 45 -18.67 -18.33 -13.93
CA GLU A 45 -19.01 -19.06 -15.17
C GLU A 45 -20.48 -19.41 -15.22
N LYS A 46 -21.05 -19.92 -14.12
CA LYS A 46 -22.50 -20.17 -14.00
C LYS A 46 -23.34 -18.91 -14.17
N LEU A 47 -22.94 -17.82 -13.52
CA LEU A 47 -23.66 -16.55 -13.65
C LEU A 47 -23.62 -16.00 -15.07
N LEU A 48 -22.47 -16.08 -15.74
CA LEU A 48 -22.32 -15.67 -17.12
C LEU A 48 -23.22 -16.53 -18.04
N ALA A 49 -23.21 -17.85 -17.86
CA ALA A 49 -24.05 -18.74 -18.66
C ALA A 49 -25.56 -18.45 -18.50
N ASN A 50 -26.00 -18.10 -17.27
CA ASN A 50 -27.41 -17.84 -17.00
C ASN A 50 -27.87 -16.44 -17.44
N TRP A 51 -27.03 -15.41 -17.23
CA TRP A 51 -27.44 -14.01 -17.41
C TRP A 51 -26.88 -13.37 -18.68
N LEU A 52 -25.79 -13.93 -19.23
CA LEU A 52 -25.10 -13.38 -20.39
C LEU A 52 -24.52 -14.51 -21.25
N PRO A 53 -25.36 -15.36 -21.88
CA PRO A 53 -24.93 -16.56 -22.59
C PRO A 53 -23.97 -16.30 -23.76
N GLU A 54 -23.86 -15.06 -24.23
CA GLU A 54 -22.90 -14.65 -25.25
C GLU A 54 -21.50 -14.32 -24.70
N ALA A 55 -21.31 -14.40 -23.37
CA ALA A 55 -20.04 -14.14 -22.72
C ALA A 55 -19.29 -15.45 -22.42
N GLU A 56 -18.01 -15.45 -22.73
CA GLU A 56 -17.09 -16.54 -22.49
C GLU A 56 -16.05 -16.17 -21.44
N LEU A 57 -15.77 -17.09 -20.51
CA LEU A 57 -14.68 -16.96 -19.54
C LEU A 57 -13.48 -17.75 -20.05
N GLU A 58 -12.44 -17.04 -20.48
CA GLU A 58 -11.23 -17.63 -21.04
C GLU A 58 -10.05 -17.50 -20.08
N ALA A 59 -9.21 -18.53 -19.96
CA ALA A 59 -7.92 -18.40 -19.28
C ALA A 59 -6.99 -17.49 -20.10
N ALA A 60 -6.49 -16.42 -19.51
CA ALA A 60 -5.62 -15.46 -20.19
C ALA A 60 -4.18 -15.93 -20.32
N SER A 61 -3.75 -16.88 -19.47
CA SER A 61 -2.43 -17.52 -19.51
C SER A 61 -2.43 -18.77 -18.63
N ALA A 62 -1.79 -19.84 -19.08
CA ALA A 62 -1.62 -21.08 -18.33
C ALA A 62 -0.76 -20.90 -17.05
N THR A 63 0.12 -19.90 -17.02
CA THR A 63 1.07 -19.65 -15.93
C THR A 63 0.67 -18.48 -15.02
N ARG A 64 -0.21 -17.60 -15.49
CA ARG A 64 -0.71 -16.46 -14.70
C ARG A 64 -2.17 -16.76 -14.35
N HIS A 65 -2.49 -16.75 -13.08
CA HIS A 65 -3.85 -16.93 -12.56
C HIS A 65 -4.74 -15.76 -12.97
N SER A 66 -4.99 -15.62 -14.27
CA SER A 66 -5.77 -14.54 -14.86
C SER A 66 -6.72 -15.07 -15.93
N TRP A 67 -7.91 -14.52 -15.94
CA TRP A 67 -9.00 -14.85 -16.86
C TRP A 67 -9.50 -13.59 -17.55
N ARG A 68 -10.14 -13.79 -18.70
CA ARG A 68 -10.79 -12.74 -19.47
C ARG A 68 -12.26 -13.10 -19.65
N VAL A 69 -13.12 -12.11 -19.48
CA VAL A 69 -14.51 -12.23 -19.93
C VAL A 69 -14.57 -11.60 -21.32
N ARG A 70 -14.88 -12.44 -22.29
CA ARG A 70 -15.12 -12.02 -23.67
C ARG A 70 -16.61 -11.92 -23.90
N LEU A 71 -17.08 -10.81 -24.42
CA LEU A 71 -18.43 -10.63 -24.89
C LEU A 71 -18.39 -10.43 -26.40
N ARG A 72 -18.86 -11.44 -27.16
CA ARG A 72 -18.71 -11.49 -28.61
C ARG A 72 -17.25 -11.33 -29.03
N GLU A 73 -16.92 -10.24 -29.71
CA GLU A 73 -15.57 -9.97 -30.23
C GLU A 73 -14.67 -9.14 -29.33
N VAL A 74 -15.13 -8.70 -28.16
CA VAL A 74 -14.37 -7.80 -27.27
C VAL A 74 -14.14 -8.39 -25.89
N VAL A 75 -12.94 -8.19 -25.37
CA VAL A 75 -12.64 -8.51 -23.97
C VAL A 75 -13.10 -7.34 -23.12
N THR A 76 -14.11 -7.56 -22.29
CA THR A 76 -14.70 -6.53 -21.42
C THR A 76 -14.12 -6.53 -20.02
N HIS A 77 -13.66 -7.68 -19.52
CA HIS A 77 -13.09 -7.79 -18.19
C HIS A 77 -11.80 -8.61 -18.20
N ARG A 78 -10.90 -8.24 -17.35
CA ARG A 78 -9.73 -9.04 -16.95
C ARG A 78 -9.82 -9.30 -15.47
N ILE A 79 -9.78 -10.56 -15.07
CA ILE A 79 -9.81 -10.99 -13.68
C ILE A 79 -8.47 -11.62 -13.36
N ALA A 80 -7.74 -11.06 -12.41
CA ALA A 80 -6.50 -11.62 -11.91
C ALA A 80 -6.73 -12.15 -10.48
N LEU A 81 -6.29 -13.40 -10.24
CA LEU A 81 -6.24 -13.94 -8.89
C LEU A 81 -4.81 -13.82 -8.38
N SER A 82 -4.58 -12.97 -7.40
CA SER A 82 -3.32 -12.89 -6.69
C SER A 82 -3.35 -13.82 -5.48
N ARG A 83 -2.28 -14.59 -5.29
CA ARG A 83 -2.16 -15.43 -4.11
C ARG A 83 -2.00 -14.56 -2.87
N VAL A 84 -2.77 -14.86 -1.85
CA VAL A 84 -2.32 -14.61 -0.48
C VAL A 84 -1.09 -15.49 -0.30
N ARG A 85 0.12 -14.95 -0.47
CA ARG A 85 1.30 -15.61 0.02
C ARG A 85 1.19 -15.59 1.54
N SER A 86 0.68 -16.68 2.10
CA SER A 86 0.95 -17.01 3.48
C SER A 86 2.46 -17.27 3.58
N ARG A 87 3.24 -16.24 3.81
CA ARG A 87 4.46 -16.42 4.57
C ARG A 87 3.96 -16.70 5.99
N GLU A 88 3.70 -17.97 6.26
CA GLU A 88 3.82 -18.51 7.61
C GLU A 88 5.25 -18.26 8.09
N ARG A 89 5.53 -17.05 8.52
CA ARG A 89 6.38 -16.89 9.67
C ARG A 89 5.46 -17.27 10.82
N SER A 90 5.72 -18.41 11.43
CA SER A 90 5.24 -18.76 12.76
C SER A 90 5.61 -17.65 13.73
N ARG A 91 4.76 -16.62 13.79
CA ARG A 91 4.66 -15.74 14.95
C ARG A 91 3.59 -16.32 15.84
N PRO A 92 3.76 -16.25 17.17
CA PRO A 92 2.72 -16.64 18.09
C PRO A 92 1.41 -15.95 17.65
N GLU A 93 0.32 -16.69 17.65
CA GLU A 93 -1.04 -16.18 17.40
C GLU A 93 -1.39 -15.18 18.49
N GLU A 94 -1.06 -13.93 18.29
CA GLU A 94 -1.72 -12.85 18.99
C GLU A 94 -3.04 -12.59 18.24
N ASN A 95 -4.07 -13.27 18.71
CA ASN A 95 -5.44 -13.18 18.19
C ASN A 95 -6.07 -11.85 18.61
N GLY A 96 -5.78 -10.76 17.90
CA GLY A 96 -6.37 -9.44 18.18
C GLY A 96 -6.24 -8.46 17.01
N PRO A 97 -7.06 -7.38 17.00
CA PRO A 97 -6.91 -6.30 16.05
C PRO A 97 -5.55 -5.61 16.24
N ARG A 98 -4.89 -5.31 15.13
CA ARG A 98 -3.54 -4.73 15.14
C ARG A 98 -3.55 -3.32 14.59
N ILE A 99 -2.80 -2.43 15.24
CA ILE A 99 -2.57 -1.08 14.73
C ILE A 99 -1.07 -0.93 14.47
N ALA A 100 -0.70 -0.60 13.23
CA ALA A 100 0.65 -0.23 12.86
C ALA A 100 0.77 1.29 12.87
N LEU A 101 1.58 1.83 13.77
CA LEU A 101 1.85 3.26 13.86
C LEU A 101 3.17 3.58 13.18
N VAL A 102 3.13 4.49 12.21
CA VAL A 102 4.31 5.09 11.59
C VAL A 102 4.39 6.56 11.98
N MET A 103 5.47 6.94 12.61
CA MET A 103 5.73 8.33 12.97
C MET A 103 6.60 8.99 11.92
N ASP A 104 6.00 9.90 11.17
CA ASP A 104 6.67 10.66 10.11
C ASP A 104 7.49 11.84 10.66
N ASP A 105 8.29 12.47 9.80
CA ASP A 105 9.12 13.65 10.08
C ASP A 105 10.10 13.47 11.25
N MET A 106 10.57 12.25 11.47
CA MET A 106 11.63 12.00 12.43
C MET A 106 12.98 12.50 11.86
N GLY A 107 13.87 12.92 12.74
CA GLY A 107 15.21 13.38 12.35
C GLY A 107 15.60 14.73 12.94
N ASN A 108 14.65 15.53 13.42
CA ASN A 108 14.91 16.85 14.01
C ASN A 108 15.09 16.83 15.53
N SER A 109 14.81 15.71 16.22
CA SER A 109 14.92 15.61 17.67
C SER A 109 15.15 14.17 18.12
N LEU A 110 16.32 13.91 18.68
CA LEU A 110 16.65 12.64 19.34
C LEU A 110 15.78 12.38 20.57
N GLU A 111 15.44 13.42 21.31
CA GLU A 111 14.61 13.31 22.49
C GLU A 111 13.21 12.78 22.16
N ARG A 112 12.60 13.33 21.09
CA ARG A 112 11.30 12.86 20.62
C ARG A 112 11.37 11.42 20.14
N ALA A 113 12.39 11.05 19.38
CA ALA A 113 12.60 9.67 18.94
C ALA A 113 12.71 8.70 20.13
N ARG A 114 13.56 9.04 21.12
CA ARG A 114 13.72 8.27 22.36
C ARG A 114 12.43 8.18 23.18
N THR A 115 11.65 9.27 23.24
CA THR A 115 10.35 9.29 23.93
C THR A 115 9.36 8.35 23.27
N LEU A 116 9.23 8.39 21.94
CA LEU A 116 8.34 7.49 21.20
C LEU A 116 8.77 6.03 21.32
N LEU A 117 10.06 5.74 21.17
CA LEU A 117 10.58 4.38 21.30
C LEU A 117 10.34 3.80 22.70
N ARG A 118 10.46 4.61 23.75
CA ARG A 118 10.14 4.19 25.13
C ARG A 118 8.63 3.99 25.31
N LEU A 119 7.80 4.91 24.80
CA LEU A 119 6.35 4.86 24.94
C LEU A 119 5.74 3.60 24.30
N PHE A 120 6.32 3.12 23.21
CA PHE A 120 5.85 1.96 22.46
C PHE A 120 6.75 0.73 22.62
N GLU A 121 7.67 0.73 23.59
CA GLU A 121 8.62 -0.38 23.81
C GLU A 121 9.32 -0.82 22.51
N SER A 122 9.67 0.15 21.66
CA SER A 122 10.23 -0.03 20.32
C SER A 122 9.30 -0.68 19.26
N ASN A 123 8.02 -0.86 19.56
CA ASN A 123 7.01 -1.37 18.63
C ASN A 123 6.35 -0.25 17.79
N ILE A 124 7.14 0.65 17.26
CA ILE A 124 6.74 1.78 16.42
C ILE A 124 7.67 1.87 15.22
N ALA A 125 7.12 2.18 14.05
CA ALA A 125 7.93 2.51 12.89
C ALA A 125 8.25 4.01 12.89
N LEU A 126 9.52 4.35 12.77
CA LEU A 126 9.97 5.73 12.62
C LEU A 126 10.33 5.98 11.15
N SER A 127 9.65 6.92 10.52
CA SER A 127 9.97 7.40 9.18
C SER A 127 10.86 8.64 9.32
N VAL A 128 12.12 8.46 8.95
CA VAL A 128 13.16 9.47 9.17
C VAL A 128 13.31 10.35 7.95
N LEU A 129 13.17 11.66 8.15
CA LEU A 129 13.48 12.65 7.14
C LEU A 129 14.98 12.61 6.86
N PRO A 130 15.35 12.48 5.61
CA PRO A 130 16.72 12.67 5.21
C PRO A 130 17.16 14.13 5.37
N GLN A 131 18.44 14.39 5.62
CA GLN A 131 19.03 15.74 5.80
C GLN A 131 18.53 16.54 7.02
N ALA A 132 17.70 15.98 7.91
CA ALA A 132 17.43 16.64 9.18
C ALA A 132 18.66 16.55 10.10
N ARG A 133 18.76 17.47 11.06
CA ARG A 133 19.96 17.70 11.89
C ARG A 133 20.53 16.45 12.57
N TYR A 134 19.67 15.49 12.91
CA TYR A 134 20.03 14.23 13.56
C TYR A 134 19.72 13.00 12.71
N SER A 135 19.51 13.19 11.41
CA SER A 135 19.20 12.08 10.50
C SER A 135 20.34 11.08 10.39
N GLU A 136 21.58 11.53 10.55
CA GLU A 136 22.75 10.64 10.58
C GLU A 136 22.78 9.74 11.81
N GLU A 137 22.26 10.22 12.93
CA GLU A 137 22.19 9.50 14.20
C GLU A 137 20.94 8.62 14.27
N ILE A 138 19.87 8.98 13.55
CA ILE A 138 18.61 8.24 13.47
C ILE A 138 18.54 7.40 12.20
N ALA A 139 19.02 7.93 11.05
CA ALA A 139 19.26 7.24 9.78
C ALA A 139 19.95 8.16 8.76
N ARG A 140 20.98 7.69 8.09
CA ARG A 140 21.76 8.51 7.14
C ARG A 140 21.03 8.74 5.81
N VAL A 141 20.74 10.02 5.53
CA VAL A 141 20.63 10.70 4.22
C VAL A 141 19.52 10.30 3.26
N ALA A 142 18.69 11.23 2.86
CA ALA A 142 17.86 11.11 1.68
C ALA A 142 17.94 12.30 0.73
N GLY A 143 17.84 12.04 -0.53
CA GLY A 143 17.66 13.00 -1.58
C GLY A 143 16.20 13.06 -2.03
N ALA A 144 15.69 14.27 -2.26
CA ALA A 144 14.35 14.43 -2.81
C ALA A 144 14.29 13.90 -4.26
N LEU A 145 13.17 13.24 -4.61
CA LEU A 145 12.87 12.83 -5.96
C LEU A 145 11.95 13.84 -6.64
N PHE A 146 12.28 14.23 -7.85
CA PHE A 146 11.51 15.18 -8.63
C PHE A 146 11.00 14.55 -9.93
N GLY A 147 9.81 14.97 -10.36
CA GLY A 147 9.31 14.63 -11.69
C GLY A 147 10.29 15.15 -12.78
N GLY A 148 10.52 14.33 -13.82
CA GLY A 148 11.45 14.66 -14.92
C GLY A 148 12.89 14.20 -14.71
N MET A 149 13.26 13.63 -13.55
CA MET A 149 14.55 12.97 -13.38
C MET A 149 14.66 11.71 -14.25
N SER A 150 15.86 11.44 -14.80
CA SER A 150 16.11 10.18 -15.49
C SER A 150 16.03 8.99 -14.52
N ALA A 151 15.72 7.81 -15.06
CA ALA A 151 15.63 6.57 -14.28
C ALA A 151 16.96 6.23 -13.56
N GLU A 152 18.10 6.54 -14.17
CA GLU A 152 19.46 6.37 -13.59
C GLU A 152 19.64 7.28 -12.39
N ARG A 153 19.22 8.53 -12.54
CA ARG A 153 19.34 9.53 -11.45
C ARG A 153 18.47 9.15 -10.26
N ILE A 154 17.21 8.72 -10.51
CA ILE A 154 16.32 8.23 -9.45
C ILE A 154 16.93 7.03 -8.72
N ARG A 155 17.43 6.04 -9.47
CA ARG A 155 18.09 4.86 -8.86
C ARG A 155 19.32 5.22 -8.03
N SER A 156 20.12 6.18 -8.52
CA SER A 156 21.31 6.66 -7.80
C SER A 156 20.94 7.34 -6.50
N VAL A 157 19.93 8.25 -6.54
CA VAL A 157 19.44 8.94 -5.34
C VAL A 157 18.97 7.92 -4.31
N ILE A 158 18.04 7.02 -4.68
CA ILE A 158 17.49 6.03 -3.72
C ILE A 158 18.56 5.11 -3.17
N LYS A 159 19.50 4.62 -4.00
CA LYS A 159 20.58 3.76 -3.52
C LYS A 159 21.44 4.48 -2.48
N ARG A 160 21.78 5.75 -2.72
CA ARG A 160 22.54 6.57 -1.80
C ARG A 160 21.74 6.79 -0.50
N ASP A 161 20.45 7.13 -0.62
CA ASP A 161 19.60 7.47 0.51
C ASP A 161 19.32 6.25 1.42
N LEU A 162 19.32 5.05 0.84
CA LEU A 162 19.20 3.80 1.58
C LEU A 162 20.56 3.25 2.07
N GLN A 163 21.66 3.91 1.75
CA GLN A 163 23.00 3.54 2.19
C GLN A 163 23.22 3.91 3.65
N GLY A 164 23.71 3.00 4.46
CA GLY A 164 24.04 3.24 5.87
C GLY A 164 22.86 3.17 6.85
N ILE A 165 21.63 2.90 6.38
CA ILE A 165 20.50 2.66 7.25
C ILE A 165 20.46 1.17 7.62
N SER A 166 20.82 0.85 8.86
CA SER A 166 20.70 -0.51 9.38
C SER A 166 19.26 -0.81 9.79
N GLY A 167 18.81 -2.06 9.57
CA GLY A 167 17.47 -2.51 9.99
C GLY A 167 16.32 -1.94 9.15
N LEU A 168 16.61 -1.35 7.99
CA LEU A 168 15.57 -0.86 7.09
C LEU A 168 14.71 -2.01 6.56
N VAL A 169 13.41 -1.91 6.75
CA VAL A 169 12.43 -2.92 6.32
C VAL A 169 11.53 -2.43 5.18
N GLY A 170 11.38 -1.12 5.03
CA GLY A 170 10.54 -0.52 3.99
C GLY A 170 10.83 0.96 3.80
N VAL A 171 10.11 1.57 2.88
CA VAL A 171 10.18 2.99 2.54
C VAL A 171 8.78 3.53 2.38
N ASN A 172 8.50 4.72 2.87
CA ASN A 172 7.28 5.45 2.55
C ASN A 172 7.60 6.72 1.75
N ASN A 173 6.59 7.26 1.06
CA ASN A 173 6.71 8.59 0.48
C ASN A 173 6.38 9.64 1.55
N HIS A 174 7.30 10.57 1.74
CA HIS A 174 7.04 11.79 2.49
C HIS A 174 6.72 12.90 1.49
N MET A 175 5.54 13.52 1.58
CA MET A 175 5.03 14.40 0.52
C MET A 175 5.06 13.72 -0.87
N GLY A 176 5.53 14.43 -1.90
CA GLY A 176 5.72 13.87 -3.23
C GLY A 176 4.43 13.58 -3.99
N SER A 177 3.32 14.25 -3.66
CA SER A 177 1.99 14.01 -4.25
C SER A 177 2.01 13.98 -5.77
N ARG A 178 2.79 14.86 -6.41
CA ARG A 178 2.96 14.87 -7.87
C ARG A 178 3.87 13.72 -8.34
N PHE A 179 4.90 13.37 -7.59
CA PHE A 179 5.83 12.31 -8.01
C PHE A 179 5.17 10.94 -7.97
N THR A 180 4.36 10.66 -6.94
CA THR A 180 3.67 9.38 -6.78
C THR A 180 2.61 9.12 -7.86
N THR A 181 2.19 10.14 -8.61
CA THR A 181 1.27 9.95 -9.76
C THR A 181 1.99 9.60 -11.07
N VAL A 182 3.33 9.70 -11.13
CA VAL A 182 4.13 9.51 -12.34
C VAL A 182 4.72 8.10 -12.39
N LYS A 183 4.15 7.22 -13.21
CA LYS A 183 4.57 5.80 -13.34
C LYS A 183 6.05 5.64 -13.71
N GLU A 184 6.54 6.46 -14.63
CA GLU A 184 7.93 6.43 -15.13
C GLU A 184 8.91 6.79 -14.01
N GLY A 185 8.55 7.72 -13.12
CA GLY A 185 9.32 8.08 -11.93
C GLY A 185 9.31 6.98 -10.86
N MET A 186 8.14 6.36 -10.63
CA MET A 186 7.97 5.34 -9.59
C MET A 186 8.59 3.98 -9.97
N ARG A 187 8.69 3.62 -11.27
CA ARG A 187 9.31 2.36 -11.71
C ARG A 187 10.76 2.18 -11.23
N PRO A 188 11.68 3.14 -11.40
CA PRO A 188 13.04 3.02 -10.87
C PRO A 188 13.08 2.87 -9.36
N VAL A 189 12.18 3.54 -8.63
CA VAL A 189 12.03 3.39 -7.16
C VAL A 189 11.76 1.92 -6.83
N PHE A 190 10.68 1.37 -7.35
CA PHE A 190 10.30 -0.02 -7.08
C PHE A 190 11.32 -1.05 -7.55
N SER A 191 12.04 -0.76 -8.63
CA SER A 191 13.16 -1.60 -9.07
C SER A 191 14.27 -1.70 -8.00
N VAL A 192 14.55 -0.62 -7.27
CA VAL A 192 15.52 -0.64 -6.17
C VAL A 192 14.96 -1.35 -4.95
N LEU A 193 13.73 -1.04 -4.54
CA LEU A 193 13.09 -1.64 -3.37
C LEU A 193 12.97 -3.16 -3.51
N ARG A 194 12.51 -3.64 -4.67
CA ARG A 194 12.42 -5.07 -4.96
C ARG A 194 13.75 -5.81 -4.77
N ARG A 195 14.84 -5.24 -5.32
CA ARG A 195 16.18 -5.87 -5.19
C ARG A 195 16.68 -5.94 -3.76
N ARG A 196 16.24 -5.03 -2.90
CA ARG A 196 16.60 -4.98 -1.49
C ARG A 196 15.62 -5.73 -0.57
N GLY A 197 14.53 -6.25 -1.11
CA GLY A 197 13.48 -6.91 -0.32
C GLY A 197 12.72 -5.97 0.60
N LEU A 198 12.65 -4.68 0.23
CA LEU A 198 11.97 -3.64 1.01
C LEU A 198 10.52 -3.51 0.59
N PHE A 199 9.62 -3.30 1.55
CA PHE A 199 8.25 -2.93 1.26
C PHE A 199 8.11 -1.43 0.96
N TYR A 200 7.01 -1.07 0.29
CA TYR A 200 6.63 0.33 0.09
C TYR A 200 5.34 0.63 0.85
N MET A 201 5.34 1.71 1.61
CA MET A 201 4.14 2.26 2.21
C MET A 201 3.72 3.51 1.43
N ASP A 202 2.52 3.47 0.85
CA ASP A 202 1.94 4.66 0.24
C ASP A 202 1.25 5.50 1.31
N SER A 203 1.80 6.68 1.56
CA SER A 203 1.20 7.64 2.50
C SER A 203 -0.05 8.33 1.94
N LEU A 204 -0.44 8.00 0.70
CA LEU A 204 -1.63 8.49 0.00
C LEU A 204 -1.77 10.02 0.09
N THR A 205 -0.68 10.73 -0.22
CA THR A 205 -0.67 12.18 -0.28
C THR A 205 -1.38 12.73 -1.53
N SER A 206 -1.67 11.86 -2.50
CA SER A 206 -2.53 12.10 -3.65
C SER A 206 -3.48 10.91 -3.85
N PRO A 207 -4.78 11.14 -4.09
CA PRO A 207 -5.70 10.06 -4.46
C PRO A 207 -5.37 9.42 -5.82
N GLU A 208 -4.56 10.10 -6.64
CA GLU A 208 -4.11 9.65 -7.96
C GLU A 208 -2.79 8.87 -7.89
N SER A 209 -2.31 8.51 -6.69
CA SER A 209 -1.07 7.76 -6.55
C SER A 209 -1.14 6.45 -7.33
N VAL A 210 -0.09 6.20 -8.11
CA VAL A 210 0.11 4.92 -8.81
C VAL A 210 0.90 3.91 -7.96
N GLY A 211 1.24 4.28 -6.73
CA GLY A 211 2.15 3.56 -5.85
C GLY A 211 1.77 2.11 -5.66
N GLU A 212 0.60 1.83 -5.07
CA GLU A 212 0.13 0.47 -4.77
C GLU A 212 0.06 -0.41 -6.03
N GLY A 213 -0.65 0.07 -7.05
CA GLY A 213 -0.88 -0.72 -8.26
C GLY A 213 0.41 -0.98 -9.05
N LEU A 214 1.38 -0.08 -9.04
CA LEU A 214 2.66 -0.27 -9.71
C LEU A 214 3.61 -1.15 -8.89
N ALA A 215 3.68 -0.95 -7.57
CA ALA A 215 4.48 -1.77 -6.65
C ALA A 215 4.05 -3.24 -6.74
N SER A 216 2.76 -3.52 -6.66
CA SER A 216 2.19 -4.87 -6.79
C SER A 216 2.59 -5.53 -8.12
N ARG A 217 2.45 -4.82 -9.25
CA ARG A 217 2.87 -5.35 -10.57
C ARG A 217 4.36 -5.61 -10.66
N MET A 218 5.17 -4.87 -9.93
CA MET A 218 6.61 -5.02 -9.91
C MET A 218 7.12 -6.01 -8.85
N GLY A 219 6.22 -6.62 -8.06
CA GLY A 219 6.53 -7.59 -7.02
C GLY A 219 7.18 -6.97 -5.78
N VAL A 220 6.83 -5.71 -5.49
CA VAL A 220 7.16 -5.02 -4.24
C VAL A 220 5.97 -5.16 -3.31
N GLU A 221 6.21 -5.64 -2.08
CA GLU A 221 5.18 -5.65 -1.05
C GLU A 221 4.78 -4.21 -0.75
N THR A 222 3.48 -3.95 -0.64
CA THR A 222 2.99 -2.58 -0.42
C THR A 222 1.86 -2.56 0.60
N ILE A 223 1.77 -1.46 1.33
CA ILE A 223 0.72 -1.16 2.28
C ILE A 223 0.34 0.31 2.13
N ASN A 224 -0.93 0.62 2.33
CA ASN A 224 -1.41 1.98 2.30
C ASN A 224 -1.68 2.49 3.72
N ARG A 225 -1.56 3.79 3.90
CA ARG A 225 -2.05 4.45 5.10
C ARG A 225 -3.57 4.47 5.12
N ASP A 226 -4.17 4.02 6.22
CA ASP A 226 -5.61 4.08 6.42
C ASP A 226 -6.02 5.41 7.07
N ILE A 227 -5.30 5.86 8.10
CA ILE A 227 -5.69 7.05 8.88
C ILE A 227 -4.49 7.96 9.11
N PHE A 228 -4.72 9.26 8.92
CA PHE A 228 -3.79 10.31 9.27
C PHE A 228 -4.20 10.95 10.59
N LEU A 229 -3.32 10.94 11.59
CA LEU A 229 -3.68 11.27 12.96
C LEU A 229 -3.85 12.78 13.20
N ASP A 230 -2.94 13.57 12.70
CA ASP A 230 -2.70 14.95 13.15
C ASP A 230 -2.86 16.01 12.05
N ASN A 231 -3.82 15.78 11.15
CA ASN A 231 -4.30 16.82 10.24
C ASN A 231 -4.70 18.09 11.01
N GLU A 232 -5.33 17.89 12.17
CA GLU A 232 -5.62 18.93 13.14
C GLU A 232 -4.77 18.69 14.39
N LYS A 233 -3.84 19.62 14.69
CA LYS A 233 -2.87 19.52 15.81
C LYS A 233 -3.53 19.78 17.15
N LYS A 234 -4.60 19.04 17.47
CA LYS A 234 -5.32 19.09 18.75
C LYS A 234 -5.44 17.69 19.33
N VAL A 235 -5.15 17.53 20.61
CA VAL A 235 -5.22 16.25 21.31
C VAL A 235 -6.58 15.58 21.12
N LYS A 236 -7.68 16.33 21.24
CA LYS A 236 -9.05 15.83 21.07
C LYS A 236 -9.28 15.26 19.66
N SER A 237 -8.85 15.98 18.62
CA SER A 237 -9.02 15.57 17.22
C SER A 237 -8.18 14.33 16.92
N ILE A 238 -6.95 14.27 17.43
CA ILE A 238 -6.06 13.12 17.26
C ILE A 238 -6.65 11.88 17.95
N ARG A 239 -7.19 12.02 19.17
CA ARG A 239 -7.88 10.91 19.85
C ARG A 239 -9.07 10.38 19.07
N LEU A 240 -9.83 11.25 18.39
CA LEU A 240 -10.91 10.80 17.49
C LEU A 240 -10.38 9.97 16.33
N GLN A 241 -9.22 10.31 15.77
CA GLN A 241 -8.60 9.50 14.72
C GLN A 241 -8.07 8.16 15.26
N LEU A 242 -7.52 8.12 16.48
CA LEU A 242 -7.12 6.88 17.13
C LEU A 242 -8.31 5.96 17.38
N ASN A 243 -9.44 6.48 17.83
CA ASN A 243 -10.67 5.70 18.01
C ASN A 243 -11.18 5.12 16.67
N LYS A 244 -11.07 5.90 15.56
CA LYS A 244 -11.40 5.39 14.23
C LYS A 244 -10.44 4.26 13.81
N ALA A 245 -9.16 4.37 14.14
CA ALA A 245 -8.17 3.34 13.86
C ALA A 245 -8.48 2.04 14.59
N GLU A 246 -8.86 2.12 15.87
CA GLU A 246 -9.32 0.96 16.63
C GLU A 246 -10.56 0.31 16.01
N HIS A 247 -11.55 1.13 15.68
CA HIS A 247 -12.76 0.63 15.05
C HIS A 247 -12.46 -0.09 13.72
N LEU A 248 -11.59 0.50 12.90
CA LEU A 248 -11.15 -0.10 11.65
C LEU A 248 -10.40 -1.41 11.90
N ALA A 249 -9.42 -1.41 12.83
CA ALA A 249 -8.66 -2.60 13.17
C ALA A 249 -9.55 -3.73 13.70
N ARG A 250 -10.55 -3.43 14.55
CA ARG A 250 -11.55 -4.41 15.00
C ARG A 250 -12.40 -4.96 13.87
N LYS A 251 -12.70 -4.16 12.85
CA LYS A 251 -13.54 -4.55 11.71
C LYS A 251 -12.80 -5.39 10.68
N VAL A 252 -11.53 -5.05 10.36
CA VAL A 252 -10.79 -5.68 9.26
C VAL A 252 -9.52 -6.41 9.70
N GLY A 253 -9.23 -6.42 11.00
CA GLY A 253 -8.08 -7.11 11.59
C GLY A 253 -6.85 -6.23 11.78
N TYR A 254 -6.73 -5.10 11.07
CA TYR A 254 -5.61 -4.18 11.22
C TYR A 254 -5.97 -2.76 10.79
N ALA A 255 -5.16 -1.78 11.21
CA ALA A 255 -5.15 -0.41 10.69
C ALA A 255 -3.71 0.11 10.61
N VAL A 256 -3.42 0.87 9.57
CA VAL A 256 -2.13 1.57 9.39
C VAL A 256 -2.36 3.06 9.58
N ILE A 257 -1.71 3.61 10.58
CA ILE A 257 -1.88 5.01 10.93
C ILE A 257 -0.55 5.75 10.84
N THR A 258 -0.59 7.01 10.42
CA THR A 258 0.57 7.89 10.42
C THR A 258 0.30 9.16 11.20
N GLY A 259 1.33 9.70 11.80
CA GLY A 259 1.30 10.99 12.47
C GLY A 259 2.69 11.61 12.53
N HIS A 260 2.77 12.82 13.04
CA HIS A 260 4.02 13.54 13.22
C HIS A 260 4.38 13.65 14.69
N PRO A 261 5.66 13.87 15.04
CA PRO A 261 6.10 13.95 16.41
C PRO A 261 5.76 15.33 17.07
N TYR A 262 4.52 15.80 16.85
CA TYR A 262 4.04 17.00 17.54
C TYR A 262 3.76 16.71 19.03
N PRO A 263 3.94 17.71 19.91
CA PRO A 263 3.61 17.52 21.33
C PRO A 263 2.19 16.99 21.54
N GLN A 264 1.22 17.49 20.78
CA GLN A 264 -0.18 17.07 20.86
C GLN A 264 -0.38 15.61 20.42
N THR A 265 0.38 15.16 19.40
CA THR A 265 0.31 13.77 18.94
C THR A 265 0.89 12.84 19.99
N VAL A 266 2.05 13.19 20.54
CA VAL A 266 2.69 12.40 21.63
C VAL A 266 1.78 12.32 22.86
N GLU A 267 1.15 13.42 23.23
CA GLU A 267 0.22 13.45 24.37
C GLU A 267 -1.04 12.62 24.10
N ALA A 268 -1.65 12.75 22.92
CA ALA A 268 -2.80 11.95 22.53
C ALA A 268 -2.50 10.44 22.56
N LEU A 269 -1.32 10.04 22.07
CA LEU A 269 -0.86 8.66 22.07
C LEU A 269 -0.62 8.15 23.49
N ARG A 270 -0.03 8.97 24.38
CA ARG A 270 0.15 8.63 25.80
C ARG A 270 -1.19 8.36 26.49
N LEU A 271 -2.18 9.24 26.26
CA LEU A 271 -3.53 9.10 26.82
C LEU A 271 -4.32 7.93 26.20
N TRP A 272 -3.94 7.49 25.02
CA TRP A 272 -4.57 6.35 24.35
C TRP A 272 -4.02 5.01 24.84
N LEU A 273 -2.76 4.95 25.25
CA LEU A 273 -2.11 3.75 25.78
C LEU A 273 -2.38 3.53 27.28
N ALA A 274 -2.83 4.57 28.01
CA ALA A 274 -3.19 4.51 29.44
C ALA A 274 -4.55 3.87 29.66
#